data_22688a467b91ca3efd74767a67954737
#
_entry.id   22688a467b91ca3efd74767a67954737
#
_cell.length_a   1.000
_cell.length_b   1.000
_cell.length_c   1.000
_cell.angle_alpha   90.00
_cell.angle_beta   90.00
_cell.angle_gamma   90.00
#
_symmetry.space_group_name_H-M   'P 1'
#
loop_
_entity.id
_entity.type
_entity.pdbx_description
1 polymer ?
#
loop_
_entity_poly.entity_id
_entity_poly.type
_entity_poly.pdbx_seq_one_letter_code
_entity_poly.pdbx_strand_id
1 'polypeptide(L)' 'MNVAKIKLTVRKSNSKAIYLYEKNGYFIQEVWKSYYIDGEDAILFQKLC' A
#
# COMPACT_ATOMS: atom_id res chain seq x y z
N MET A 1 8.81 21.02 -12.22
CA MET A 1 9.47 19.83 -11.68
C MET A 1 8.46 18.69 -11.53
N ASN A 2 8.81 17.53 -12.02
CA ASN A 2 7.93 16.38 -11.94
C ASN A 2 8.21 15.60 -10.68
N VAL A 3 7.16 15.33 -9.92
CA VAL A 3 7.26 14.50 -8.73
C VAL A 3 6.74 13.11 -9.11
N ALA A 4 7.61 12.14 -9.04
CA ALA A 4 7.21 10.76 -9.31
C ALA A 4 6.44 10.22 -8.10
N LYS A 5 5.34 9.55 -8.39
CA LYS A 5 4.53 8.90 -7.36
C LYS A 5 4.54 7.41 -7.62
N ILE A 6 4.83 6.64 -6.59
CA ILE A 6 4.78 5.19 -6.66
C ILE A 6 3.59 4.73 -5.84
N LYS A 7 2.69 3.98 -6.46
CA LYS A 7 1.51 3.44 -5.78
C LYS A 7 1.51 1.93 -5.91
N LEU A 8 1.17 1.25 -4.83
CA LEU A 8 1.05 -0.20 -4.86
C LEU A 8 0.02 -0.64 -3.84
N THR A 9 -0.51 -1.83 -4.04
CA THR A 9 -1.47 -2.42 -3.11
C THR A 9 -0.86 -3.62 -2.42
N VAL A 10 -1.21 -3.78 -1.15
CA VAL A 10 -0.74 -4.88 -0.30
C VAL A 10 -1.95 -5.46 0.41
N ARG A 11 -1.99 -6.78 0.57
CA ARG A 11 -3.04 -7.42 1.35
C ARG A 11 -2.93 -6.98 2.80
N LYS A 12 -4.07 -6.70 3.41
CA LYS A 12 -4.12 -6.23 4.78
C LYS A 12 -3.46 -7.20 5.77
N SER A 13 -3.54 -8.49 5.48
CA SER A 13 -2.94 -9.51 6.34
C SER A 13 -1.42 -9.65 6.16
N ASN A 14 -0.87 -9.02 5.14
CA ASN A 14 0.56 -9.15 4.84
C ASN A 14 1.37 -8.17 5.68
N SER A 15 1.46 -8.45 6.98
CA SER A 15 2.12 -7.55 7.92
C SER A 15 3.60 -7.35 7.61
N LYS A 16 4.25 -8.38 7.07
CA LYS A 16 5.66 -8.28 6.71
C LYS A 16 5.87 -7.25 5.60
N ALA A 17 5.02 -7.28 4.57
CA ALA A 17 5.11 -6.31 3.48
C ALA A 17 4.76 -4.92 3.97
N ILE A 18 3.75 -4.79 4.82
CA ILE A 18 3.35 -3.51 5.38
C ILE A 18 4.53 -2.88 6.12
N TYR A 19 5.18 -3.66 6.98
CA TYR A 19 6.34 -3.19 7.72
C TYR A 19 7.44 -2.73 6.77
N LEU A 20 7.72 -3.55 5.75
CA LEU A 20 8.79 -3.26 4.80
C LEU A 20 8.54 -1.96 4.04
N TYR A 21 7.32 -1.77 3.55
CA TYR A 21 7.01 -0.57 2.79
C TYR A 21 7.01 0.67 3.66
N GLU A 22 6.47 0.59 4.87
CA GLU A 22 6.52 1.72 5.78
C GLU A 22 7.95 2.11 6.13
N LYS A 23 8.80 1.11 6.31
CA LYS A 23 10.22 1.34 6.59
C LYS A 23 10.91 2.05 5.42
N ASN A 24 10.43 1.83 4.21
CA ASN A 24 11.02 2.42 3.01
C ASN A 24 10.37 3.75 2.60
N GLY A 25 9.57 4.34 3.47
CA GLY A 25 9.02 5.66 3.24
C GLY A 25 7.66 5.67 2.55
N TYR A 26 7.02 4.52 2.38
CA TYR A 26 5.66 4.47 1.88
C TYR A 26 4.69 4.81 3.00
N PHE A 27 3.57 5.42 2.63
CA PHE A 27 2.50 5.72 3.59
C PHE A 27 1.18 5.20 3.06
N ILE A 28 0.25 4.93 3.98
CA ILE A 28 -1.08 4.42 3.64
C ILE A 28 -1.90 5.58 3.11
N GLN A 29 -2.36 5.47 1.87
CA GLN A 29 -3.22 6.47 1.26
C GLN A 29 -4.69 6.12 1.44
N GLU A 30 -5.04 4.84 1.21
CA GLU A 30 -6.41 4.37 1.33
C GLU A 30 -6.41 2.91 1.73
N VAL A 31 -7.55 2.46 2.24
CA VAL A 31 -7.82 1.04 2.46
C VAL A 31 -9.06 0.70 1.64
N TRP A 32 -8.92 -0.26 0.73
CA TRP A 32 -10.02 -0.69 -0.13
C TRP A 32 -10.60 -1.98 0.41
N LYS A 33 -11.86 -1.89 0.84
CA LYS A 33 -12.57 -3.03 1.41
C LYS A 33 -12.84 -4.09 0.35
N SER A 34 -12.60 -5.35 0.73
CA SER A 34 -12.90 -6.52 -0.12
C SER A 34 -12.36 -6.39 -1.52
N TYR A 35 -11.14 -5.87 -1.63
CA TYR A 35 -10.52 -5.63 -2.92
C TYR A 35 -10.13 -6.92 -3.64
N TYR A 36 -9.59 -7.88 -2.88
CA TYR A 36 -9.14 -9.14 -3.47
C TYR A 36 -10.32 -10.10 -3.60
N ILE A 37 -10.17 -11.07 -4.53
CA ILE A 37 -11.26 -11.97 -4.87
C ILE A 37 -11.73 -12.82 -3.68
N ASP A 38 -10.85 -13.05 -2.71
CA ASP A 38 -11.19 -13.79 -1.50
C ASP A 38 -11.83 -12.91 -0.41
N GLY A 39 -12.08 -11.65 -0.73
CA GLY A 39 -12.72 -10.71 0.18
C GLY A 39 -11.77 -9.95 1.08
N GLU A 40 -10.47 -10.15 0.92
CA GLU A 40 -9.50 -9.45 1.74
C GLU A 40 -9.35 -7.98 1.33
N ASP A 41 -9.14 -7.12 2.32
CA ASP A 41 -8.93 -5.69 2.08
C ASP A 41 -7.54 -5.45 1.51
N ALA A 42 -7.44 -4.38 0.71
CA ALA A 42 -6.16 -3.93 0.17
C ALA A 42 -5.76 -2.63 0.83
N ILE A 43 -4.48 -2.50 1.10
CA ILE A 43 -3.90 -1.25 1.58
C ILE A 43 -3.19 -0.61 0.39
N LEU A 44 -3.60 0.62 0.07
CA LEU A 44 -2.96 1.38 -1.00
C LEU A 44 -1.84 2.21 -0.39
N PHE A 45 -0.62 1.84 -0.73
CA PHE A 45 0.56 2.58 -0.32
C PHE A 45 0.99 3.56 -1.41
N GLN A 46 1.53 4.68 -0.99
CA GLN A 46 2.07 5.67 -1.90
C GLN A 46 3.40 6.18 -1.35
N LYS A 47 4.30 6.46 -2.26
CA LYS A 47 5.58 7.09 -1.93
C LYS A 47 5.83 8.20 -2.92
N LEU A 48 6.27 9.33 -2.42
CA LEU A 48 6.70 10.46 -3.25
C LEU A 48 8.22 10.40 -3.41
N CYS A 49 8.65 10.49 -4.63
CA CYS A 49 10.08 10.48 -4.93
C CYS A 49 10.62 11.86 -5.23
#